data_7f9e68279a4784e7c8ba8e9294005f89
#
_entry.id   7f9e68279a4784e7c8ba8e9294005f89
#
_cell.length_a   1.000
_cell.length_b   1.000
_cell.length_c   1.000
_cell.angle_alpha   90.00
_cell.angle_beta   90.00
_cell.angle_gamma   90.00
#
_symmetry.space_group_name_H-M   'P 1'
#
loop_
_entity.id
_entity.type
_entity.pdbx_description
1 polymer ?
#
loop_
_entity_poly.entity_id
_entity_poly.type
_entity_poly.pdbx_seq_one_letter_code
_entity_poly.pdbx_strand_id
1 'polypeptide(L)'
;MANKTPLEASPDPQGVVEKITQESGPGDVSEAAAPAVPDAAPSPTAKPPLDLTKIKVEKSCSRGMGQWLHSNKVSLALTSYQTGRVYMVGSDAQGRVSFFERIFERAMGIVGNADRVYLGGLYQLWRFENILRPNQVIHKVFDRCYVPRNAQTIGDLDIHELGIRKNGRVVFVNTKYSCLSELSLTHSFKAIWKPPFISKLAPEDRCHLNGLAMKDGEPKYVTAVCRSDSVDGWRDRRHDAGVVIDVESNEIVCEGLSMPHSPRWADGKLWLLNAGTGYLGWVDFEKKAFVPQMFCPGFLRGLSILGNVAAVGLSKPRNKRFEGLALDEELSKRDADPWCGVQIVSLTTCDVLQWIRFEGDITELFDISFLPGVRNPMMVGLRTPEIRELITFESAIAEGTPA
;
A
#
# COMPACT_ATOMS: atom_id res chain seq x y z
N MET A 1 70.60 -3.44 -25.99
CA MET A 1 70.12 -4.55 -26.83
C MET A 1 68.83 -5.06 -26.21
N ALA A 2 67.73 -4.64 -26.77
CA ALA A 2 66.37 -4.95 -26.24
C ALA A 2 65.74 -5.94 -27.22
N ASN A 3 65.31 -7.08 -26.69
CA ASN A 3 64.60 -8.08 -27.45
C ASN A 3 63.10 -7.81 -27.33
N LYS A 4 62.44 -7.52 -28.44
CA LYS A 4 61.00 -7.45 -28.57
C LYS A 4 60.49 -8.83 -29.00
N THR A 5 59.56 -9.38 -28.21
CA THR A 5 58.75 -10.54 -28.63
C THR A 5 57.38 -10.05 -29.09
N PRO A 6 56.81 -10.60 -30.18
CA PRO A 6 55.54 -10.13 -30.77
C PRO A 6 54.32 -10.66 -30.00
N LEU A 7 53.27 -9.84 -30.00
CA LEU A 7 51.93 -10.20 -29.53
C LEU A 7 51.30 -11.22 -30.51
N GLU A 8 50.89 -12.37 -30.00
CA GLU A 8 50.04 -13.33 -30.70
C GLU A 8 48.56 -12.90 -30.65
N ALA A 9 47.91 -13.11 -31.81
CA ALA A 9 46.50 -12.77 -32.02
C ALA A 9 45.56 -13.75 -31.28
N SER A 10 44.49 -13.19 -30.77
CA SER A 10 43.36 -13.89 -30.18
C SER A 10 42.55 -14.68 -31.22
N PRO A 11 42.14 -15.91 -30.95
CA PRO A 11 41.30 -16.66 -31.87
C PRO A 11 39.80 -16.32 -31.69
N ASP A 12 39.14 -16.34 -32.85
CA ASP A 12 37.74 -16.19 -33.16
C ASP A 12 36.80 -17.13 -32.34
N PRO A 13 35.65 -16.66 -31.79
CA PRO A 13 34.70 -17.51 -31.07
C PRO A 13 33.64 -18.08 -32.01
N GLN A 14 33.94 -19.10 -32.74
CA GLN A 14 32.92 -19.95 -33.38
C GLN A 14 33.21 -21.43 -33.18
N GLY A 15 32.28 -22.04 -32.40
CA GLY A 15 31.92 -23.43 -32.53
C GLY A 15 32.70 -24.46 -31.70
N VAL A 16 32.15 -24.82 -30.55
CA VAL A 16 32.11 -26.25 -30.13
C VAL A 16 30.87 -26.44 -29.28
N VAL A 17 29.87 -27.13 -29.81
CA VAL A 17 28.78 -27.72 -29.00
C VAL A 17 29.23 -29.17 -28.67
N GLU A 18 29.79 -29.35 -27.49
CA GLU A 18 30.03 -30.68 -26.96
C GLU A 18 28.72 -31.20 -26.32
N LYS A 19 28.26 -32.36 -26.83
CA LYS A 19 27.21 -33.16 -26.22
C LYS A 19 27.76 -33.80 -24.96
N ILE A 20 27.27 -33.32 -23.80
CA ILE A 20 27.48 -34.01 -22.53
C ILE A 20 26.35 -35.03 -22.39
N THR A 21 26.67 -36.30 -22.59
CA THR A 21 25.86 -37.42 -22.15
C THR A 21 26.16 -37.68 -20.68
N GLN A 22 25.21 -37.34 -19.80
CA GLN A 22 25.24 -37.76 -18.39
C GLN A 22 24.41 -39.03 -18.22
N GLU A 23 25.03 -40.04 -17.76
CA GLU A 23 24.36 -41.22 -17.17
C GLU A 23 23.83 -40.84 -15.78
N SER A 24 22.53 -40.94 -15.61
CA SER A 24 21.84 -40.65 -14.36
C SER A 24 21.61 -41.94 -13.56
N GLY A 25 22.08 -41.92 -12.31
CA GLY A 25 21.58 -42.84 -11.28
C GLY A 25 20.30 -42.30 -10.64
N PRO A 26 19.40 -43.11 -10.10
CA PRO A 26 18.08 -42.69 -9.66
C PRO A 26 18.11 -42.02 -8.29
N GLY A 27 17.80 -40.73 -8.24
CA GLY A 27 17.43 -40.00 -7.02
C GLY A 27 16.10 -39.34 -7.25
N ASP A 28 15.09 -39.83 -6.58
CA ASP A 28 13.70 -39.40 -6.62
C ASP A 28 13.57 -37.96 -6.03
N VAL A 29 13.43 -36.96 -6.88
CA VAL A 29 13.02 -35.61 -6.52
C VAL A 29 11.72 -35.37 -7.27
N SER A 30 10.60 -35.37 -6.56
CA SER A 30 9.29 -35.06 -7.11
C SER A 30 9.31 -33.66 -7.70
N GLU A 31 9.39 -33.59 -9.00
CA GLU A 31 9.22 -32.38 -9.79
C GLU A 31 7.78 -31.87 -9.62
N ALA A 32 7.58 -30.85 -8.80
CA ALA A 32 6.29 -30.20 -8.70
C ALA A 32 6.01 -29.58 -10.08
N ALA A 33 5.08 -30.17 -10.82
CA ALA A 33 4.62 -29.67 -12.10
C ALA A 33 4.26 -28.19 -11.99
N ALA A 34 4.81 -27.37 -12.88
CA ALA A 34 4.41 -25.98 -13.03
C ALA A 34 2.88 -25.94 -13.19
N PRO A 35 2.16 -25.07 -12.46
CA PRO A 35 0.73 -24.97 -12.59
C PRO A 35 0.38 -24.65 -14.05
N ALA A 36 -0.47 -25.46 -14.67
CA ALA A 36 -1.02 -25.17 -15.98
C ALA A 36 -1.64 -23.76 -15.93
N VAL A 37 -1.23 -22.88 -16.85
CA VAL A 37 -1.87 -21.59 -17.03
C VAL A 37 -3.30 -21.88 -17.48
N PRO A 38 -4.33 -21.60 -16.67
CA PRO A 38 -5.69 -21.81 -17.13
C PRO A 38 -5.95 -20.79 -18.24
N ASP A 39 -6.45 -21.26 -19.37
CA ASP A 39 -7.08 -20.40 -20.37
C ASP A 39 -8.29 -19.69 -19.73
N ALA A 40 -8.02 -18.52 -19.15
CA ALA A 40 -9.07 -17.68 -18.61
C ALA A 40 -9.84 -17.06 -19.78
N ALA A 41 -10.93 -17.70 -20.17
CA ALA A 41 -11.91 -17.05 -21.03
C ALA A 41 -12.31 -15.71 -20.38
N PRO A 42 -12.36 -14.60 -21.15
CA PRO A 42 -12.73 -13.31 -20.59
C PRO A 42 -14.12 -13.38 -20.00
N SER A 43 -14.28 -12.99 -18.75
CA SER A 43 -15.58 -12.87 -18.08
C SER A 43 -16.47 -11.94 -18.89
N PRO A 44 -17.71 -12.34 -19.26
CA PRO A 44 -18.56 -11.60 -20.19
C PRO A 44 -19.12 -10.27 -19.68
N THR A 45 -18.70 -9.80 -18.50
CA THR A 45 -19.19 -8.58 -17.85
C THR A 45 -18.11 -7.56 -17.45
N ALA A 46 -16.90 -7.69 -17.96
CA ALA A 46 -15.87 -6.69 -17.70
C ALA A 46 -16.26 -5.37 -18.37
N LYS A 47 -16.60 -4.35 -17.57
CA LYS A 47 -16.70 -2.97 -18.06
C LYS A 47 -15.38 -2.61 -18.75
N PRO A 48 -15.42 -1.87 -19.89
CA PRO A 48 -14.20 -1.46 -20.57
C PRO A 48 -13.27 -0.75 -19.56
N PRO A 49 -11.92 -0.94 -19.66
CA PRO A 49 -10.99 -0.31 -18.76
C PRO A 49 -11.20 1.21 -18.78
N LEU A 50 -11.28 1.79 -17.60
CA LEU A 50 -11.49 3.21 -17.40
C LEU A 50 -10.31 3.97 -18.01
N ASP A 51 -10.56 4.94 -18.89
CA ASP A 51 -9.51 5.83 -19.37
C ASP A 51 -9.10 6.80 -18.24
N LEU A 52 -8.08 6.42 -17.49
CA LEU A 52 -7.60 7.14 -16.33
C LEU A 52 -7.22 8.60 -16.61
N THR A 53 -6.99 8.96 -17.88
CA THR A 53 -6.62 10.33 -18.28
C THR A 53 -7.84 11.27 -18.34
N LYS A 54 -9.05 10.72 -18.51
CA LYS A 54 -10.31 11.49 -18.65
C LYS A 54 -11.03 11.69 -17.32
N ILE A 55 -10.56 11.08 -16.24
CA ILE A 55 -11.18 11.16 -14.92
C ILE A 55 -11.11 12.61 -14.41
N LYS A 56 -12.25 13.15 -14.02
CA LYS A 56 -12.37 14.47 -13.40
C LYS A 56 -12.50 14.32 -11.89
N VAL A 57 -11.63 14.98 -11.15
CA VAL A 57 -11.64 14.98 -9.68
C VAL A 57 -11.61 16.41 -9.18
N GLU A 58 -12.63 16.78 -8.45
CA GLU A 58 -12.70 18.03 -7.69
C GLU A 58 -12.20 17.79 -6.28
N LYS A 59 -11.49 18.76 -5.72
CA LYS A 59 -10.85 18.64 -4.41
C LYS A 59 -11.24 19.87 -3.59
N SER A 60 -11.75 19.63 -2.38
CA SER A 60 -12.04 20.66 -1.40
C SER A 60 -11.49 20.25 -0.04
N CYS A 61 -11.30 21.19 0.86
CA CYS A 61 -10.81 20.92 2.20
C CYS A 61 -11.33 21.96 3.19
N SER A 62 -11.27 21.63 4.47
CA SER A 62 -11.56 22.58 5.54
C SER A 62 -10.63 23.79 5.47
N ARG A 63 -11.14 24.96 5.87
CA ARG A 63 -10.41 26.24 5.79
C ARG A 63 -9.05 26.20 6.51
N GLY A 64 -8.96 25.44 7.61
CA GLY A 64 -7.74 25.31 8.42
C GLY A 64 -6.75 24.26 7.95
N MET A 65 -7.09 23.44 6.94
CA MET A 65 -6.28 22.25 6.55
C MET A 65 -4.84 22.61 6.17
N GLY A 66 -4.65 23.63 5.34
CA GLY A 66 -3.30 24.02 4.90
C GLY A 66 -2.43 24.51 6.05
N GLN A 67 -2.97 25.35 6.92
CA GLN A 67 -2.25 25.81 8.11
C GLN A 67 -1.98 24.68 9.09
N TRP A 68 -2.90 23.72 9.23
CA TRP A 68 -2.71 22.53 10.06
C TRP A 68 -1.53 21.68 9.57
N LEU A 69 -1.48 21.37 8.27
CA LEU A 69 -0.35 20.65 7.64
C LEU A 69 0.96 21.38 7.86
N HIS A 70 0.95 22.71 7.63
CA HIS A 70 2.13 23.55 7.75
C HIS A 70 2.69 23.58 9.19
N SER A 71 1.83 23.82 10.17
CA SER A 71 2.21 23.92 11.59
C SER A 71 2.68 22.59 12.17
N ASN A 72 2.09 21.47 11.73
CA ASN A 72 2.50 20.12 12.16
C ASN A 72 3.68 19.57 11.34
N LYS A 73 4.16 20.30 10.32
CA LYS A 73 5.24 19.86 9.43
C LYS A 73 4.99 18.47 8.88
N VAL A 74 3.79 18.25 8.36
CA VAL A 74 3.35 16.95 7.86
C VAL A 74 2.64 17.11 6.54
N SER A 75 2.75 16.11 5.68
CA SER A 75 1.96 15.93 4.46
C SER A 75 1.33 14.55 4.44
N LEU A 76 0.50 14.29 3.44
CA LEU A 76 -0.20 13.03 3.23
C LEU A 76 0.14 12.46 1.86
N ALA A 77 0.31 11.15 1.81
CA ALA A 77 0.24 10.36 0.58
C ALA A 77 -1.05 9.54 0.60
N LEU A 78 -1.87 9.65 -0.44
CA LEU A 78 -3.17 9.00 -0.56
C LEU A 78 -3.23 8.21 -1.85
N THR A 79 -3.94 7.08 -1.84
CA THR A 79 -4.19 6.28 -3.04
C THR A 79 -5.67 6.11 -3.34
N SER A 80 -5.99 6.01 -4.62
CA SER A 80 -7.29 5.59 -5.13
C SER A 80 -7.07 4.55 -6.22
N TYR A 81 -7.37 3.29 -5.91
CA TYR A 81 -7.21 2.20 -6.88
C TYR A 81 -8.22 2.30 -8.02
N GLN A 82 -9.43 2.82 -7.75
CA GLN A 82 -10.48 3.03 -8.72
C GLN A 82 -10.03 3.99 -9.83
N THR A 83 -9.36 5.08 -9.47
CA THR A 83 -8.90 6.11 -10.41
C THR A 83 -7.43 5.95 -10.78
N GLY A 84 -6.74 4.96 -10.23
CA GLY A 84 -5.30 4.75 -10.44
C GLY A 84 -4.46 5.96 -10.07
N ARG A 85 -4.82 6.69 -9.01
CA ARG A 85 -4.14 7.93 -8.62
C ARG A 85 -3.47 7.84 -7.27
N VAL A 86 -2.28 8.43 -7.21
CA VAL A 86 -1.60 8.80 -5.97
C VAL A 86 -1.71 10.30 -5.83
N TYR A 87 -2.17 10.78 -4.68
CA TYR A 87 -2.19 12.18 -4.30
C TYR A 87 -1.14 12.43 -3.23
N MET A 88 -0.30 13.42 -3.45
CA MET A 88 0.58 13.99 -2.44
C MET A 88 -0.06 15.30 -1.98
N VAL A 89 -0.43 15.39 -0.71
CA VAL A 89 -1.11 16.56 -0.16
C VAL A 89 -0.23 17.19 0.89
N GLY A 90 0.16 18.43 0.65
CA GLY A 90 1.02 19.21 1.52
C GLY A 90 0.56 20.64 1.66
N SER A 91 1.46 21.51 2.09
CA SER A 91 1.23 22.95 2.17
C SER A 91 2.34 23.74 1.49
N ASP A 92 1.98 24.84 0.85
CA ASP A 92 2.95 25.80 0.35
C ASP A 92 3.57 26.66 1.49
N ALA A 93 4.47 27.55 1.14
CA ALA A 93 5.13 28.43 2.10
C ALA A 93 4.18 29.40 2.81
N GLN A 94 2.99 29.65 2.25
CA GLN A 94 1.94 30.49 2.81
C GLN A 94 0.90 29.70 3.63
N GLY A 95 1.11 28.39 3.81
CA GLY A 95 0.16 27.53 4.53
C GLY A 95 -1.12 27.23 3.75
N ARG A 96 -1.12 27.37 2.42
CA ARG A 96 -2.23 26.94 1.57
C ARG A 96 -2.05 25.49 1.20
N VAL A 97 -3.15 24.73 1.07
CA VAL A 97 -3.08 23.31 0.66
C VAL A 97 -2.55 23.20 -0.76
N SER A 98 -1.60 22.28 -0.94
CA SER A 98 -1.03 21.89 -2.22
C SER A 98 -1.42 20.45 -2.52
N PHE A 99 -1.98 20.22 -3.70
CA PHE A 99 -2.29 18.89 -4.21
C PHE A 99 -1.39 18.58 -5.40
N PHE A 100 -0.67 17.49 -5.31
CA PHE A 100 0.10 16.95 -6.42
C PHE A 100 -0.41 15.53 -6.73
N GLU A 101 -0.57 15.17 -8.00
CA GLU A 101 -1.10 13.85 -8.37
C GLU A 101 -0.31 13.18 -9.48
N ARG A 102 -0.28 11.84 -9.44
CA ARG A 102 0.29 10.98 -10.50
C ARG A 102 -0.56 9.74 -10.67
N ILE A 103 -0.53 9.21 -11.91
CA ILE A 103 -1.26 8.00 -12.28
C ILE A 103 -0.33 6.80 -12.14
N PHE A 104 -0.79 5.81 -11.37
CA PHE A 104 -0.22 4.47 -11.27
C PHE A 104 -1.37 3.47 -11.36
N GLU A 105 -1.24 2.50 -12.24
CA GLU A 105 -2.31 1.53 -12.46
C GLU A 105 -2.67 0.80 -11.17
N ARG A 106 -3.95 0.89 -10.75
CA ARG A 106 -4.49 0.30 -9.53
C ARG A 106 -3.63 0.62 -8.28
N ALA A 107 -3.40 1.93 -8.03
CA ALA A 107 -2.67 2.39 -6.86
C ALA A 107 -3.40 1.98 -5.57
N MET A 108 -2.80 1.07 -4.79
CA MET A 108 -3.38 0.45 -3.60
C MET A 108 -2.62 0.83 -2.33
N GLY A 109 -2.06 -0.12 -1.60
CA GLY A 109 -1.32 0.14 -0.37
C GLY A 109 -0.17 1.13 -0.57
N ILE A 110 -0.01 2.08 0.36
CA ILE A 110 1.06 3.08 0.35
C ILE A 110 1.63 3.27 1.75
N VAL A 111 2.95 3.28 1.85
CA VAL A 111 3.65 3.60 3.10
C VAL A 111 4.90 4.41 2.80
N GLY A 112 5.20 5.39 3.63
CA GLY A 112 6.37 6.22 3.39
C GLY A 112 6.82 7.05 4.59
N ASN A 113 7.92 7.75 4.36
CA ASN A 113 8.52 8.74 5.25
C ASN A 113 9.15 9.87 4.43
N ALA A 114 9.93 10.74 5.06
CA ALA A 114 10.58 11.87 4.38
C ALA A 114 11.57 11.46 3.27
N ASP A 115 12.12 10.25 3.34
CA ASP A 115 13.18 9.79 2.42
C ASP A 115 12.66 8.82 1.36
N ARG A 116 11.62 8.05 1.68
CA ARG A 116 11.18 6.93 0.84
C ARG A 116 9.67 6.73 0.89
N VAL A 117 9.09 6.31 -0.25
CA VAL A 117 7.70 5.85 -0.36
C VAL A 117 7.67 4.51 -1.09
N TYR A 118 6.88 3.57 -0.59
CA TYR A 118 6.51 2.34 -1.28
C TYR A 118 5.05 2.40 -1.71
N LEU A 119 4.75 1.87 -2.88
CA LEU A 119 3.41 1.84 -3.47
C LEU A 119 3.14 0.46 -4.09
N GLY A 120 2.06 -0.17 -3.69
CA GLY A 120 1.50 -1.34 -4.36
C GLY A 120 0.65 -0.92 -5.56
N GLY A 121 0.95 -1.46 -6.73
CA GLY A 121 0.16 -1.29 -7.96
C GLY A 121 -0.41 -2.62 -8.44
N LEU A 122 -1.01 -2.62 -9.65
CA LEU A 122 -1.63 -3.82 -10.23
C LEU A 122 -0.63 -4.98 -10.38
N TYR A 123 0.53 -4.71 -10.98
CA TYR A 123 1.54 -5.74 -11.27
C TYR A 123 2.89 -5.46 -10.64
N GLN A 124 3.06 -4.33 -9.97
CA GLN A 124 4.36 -3.86 -9.50
C GLN A 124 4.27 -3.32 -8.08
N LEU A 125 5.31 -3.60 -7.32
CA LEU A 125 5.61 -2.91 -6.08
C LEU A 125 6.72 -1.90 -6.35
N TRP A 126 6.40 -0.63 -6.16
CA TRP A 126 7.26 0.51 -6.43
C TRP A 126 8.00 0.97 -5.19
N ARG A 127 9.26 1.38 -5.38
CA ARG A 127 10.05 2.10 -4.39
C ARG A 127 10.49 3.43 -4.97
N PHE A 128 10.12 4.50 -4.29
CA PHE A 128 10.50 5.87 -4.61
C PHE A 128 11.47 6.39 -3.56
N GLU A 129 12.53 7.06 -3.99
CA GLU A 129 13.49 7.74 -3.11
C GLU A 129 13.35 9.25 -3.29
N ASN A 130 13.42 9.99 -2.19
CA ASN A 130 13.58 11.44 -2.24
C ASN A 130 14.99 11.77 -2.72
N ILE A 131 15.09 12.61 -3.75
CA ILE A 131 16.38 13.00 -4.33
C ILE A 131 16.89 14.36 -3.85
N LEU A 132 16.08 15.10 -3.09
CA LEU A 132 16.44 16.43 -2.62
C LEU A 132 17.25 16.36 -1.33
N ARG A 133 18.30 17.18 -1.26
CA ARG A 133 19.09 17.40 -0.05
C ARG A 133 18.28 18.23 0.97
N PRO A 134 18.66 18.24 2.24
CA PRO A 134 18.06 19.16 3.22
C PRO A 134 18.04 20.61 2.71
N ASN A 135 16.91 21.29 2.87
CA ASN A 135 16.66 22.68 2.43
C ASN A 135 16.69 22.91 0.91
N GLN A 136 16.86 21.88 0.10
CA GLN A 136 16.70 21.97 -1.35
C GLN A 136 15.21 21.93 -1.72
N VAL A 137 14.85 22.70 -2.75
CA VAL A 137 13.49 22.68 -3.33
C VAL A 137 13.58 22.53 -4.85
N ILE A 138 12.60 21.83 -5.41
CA ILE A 138 12.41 21.71 -6.87
C ILE A 138 11.15 22.47 -7.28
N HIS A 139 11.12 22.98 -8.50
CA HIS A 139 10.04 23.83 -9.03
C HIS A 139 9.65 24.99 -8.09
N LYS A 140 10.60 25.48 -7.28
CA LYS A 140 10.46 26.58 -6.30
C LYS A 140 9.52 26.31 -5.13
N VAL A 141 8.85 25.16 -5.07
CA VAL A 141 7.79 24.91 -4.07
C VAL A 141 7.87 23.55 -3.38
N PHE A 142 8.41 22.50 -4.02
CA PHE A 142 8.43 21.16 -3.46
C PHE A 142 9.72 20.91 -2.68
N ASP A 143 9.59 20.48 -1.42
CA ASP A 143 10.71 20.17 -0.53
C ASP A 143 11.04 18.68 -0.48
N ARG A 144 10.25 17.84 -1.17
CA ARG A 144 10.52 16.43 -1.45
C ARG A 144 10.15 16.10 -2.88
N CYS A 145 11.01 15.32 -3.52
CA CYS A 145 10.80 14.81 -4.86
C CYS A 145 11.05 13.29 -4.85
N TYR A 146 9.97 12.53 -4.80
CA TYR A 146 10.03 11.07 -4.78
C TYR A 146 10.13 10.53 -6.20
N VAL A 147 11.30 9.98 -6.55
CA VAL A 147 11.61 9.45 -7.88
C VAL A 147 11.64 7.93 -7.82
N PRO A 148 10.99 7.20 -8.77
CA PRO A 148 11.03 5.75 -8.78
C PRO A 148 12.45 5.25 -9.01
N ARG A 149 12.93 4.38 -8.11
CA ARG A 149 14.26 3.75 -8.20
C ARG A 149 14.19 2.24 -8.33
N ASN A 150 13.05 1.66 -7.97
CA ASN A 150 12.77 0.24 -8.19
C ASN A 150 11.28 0.06 -8.45
N ALA A 151 10.95 -0.84 -9.37
CA ALA A 151 9.59 -1.28 -9.64
C ALA A 151 9.67 -2.79 -9.90
N GLN A 152 9.54 -3.59 -8.85
CA GLN A 152 9.59 -5.03 -9.00
C GLN A 152 8.26 -5.56 -9.50
N THR A 153 8.29 -6.30 -10.60
CA THR A 153 7.11 -6.99 -11.13
C THR A 153 6.80 -8.21 -10.25
N ILE A 154 5.58 -8.28 -9.77
CA ILE A 154 5.10 -9.27 -8.81
C ILE A 154 3.88 -10.05 -9.32
N GLY A 155 3.24 -9.58 -10.40
CA GLY A 155 1.93 -10.06 -10.85
C GLY A 155 0.78 -9.43 -10.07
N ASP A 156 -0.44 -9.85 -10.34
CA ASP A 156 -1.64 -9.37 -9.63
C ASP A 156 -1.80 -10.13 -8.30
N LEU A 157 -1.38 -9.50 -7.21
CA LEU A 157 -1.42 -10.05 -5.85
C LEU A 157 -2.49 -9.40 -4.96
N ASP A 158 -3.17 -8.38 -5.47
CA ASP A 158 -4.15 -7.59 -4.72
C ASP A 158 -3.55 -7.03 -3.40
N ILE A 159 -2.44 -6.29 -3.51
CA ILE A 159 -1.70 -5.77 -2.35
C ILE A 159 -2.54 -4.75 -1.60
N HIS A 160 -3.04 -5.12 -0.41
CA HIS A 160 -3.86 -4.23 0.38
C HIS A 160 -3.05 -3.28 1.25
N GLU A 161 -2.04 -3.75 1.93
CA GLU A 161 -1.30 -2.94 2.88
C GLU A 161 0.20 -3.23 2.85
N LEU A 162 1.00 -2.24 3.20
CA LEU A 162 2.45 -2.28 3.22
C LEU A 162 2.99 -1.90 4.59
N GLY A 163 4.10 -2.54 4.99
CA GLY A 163 4.87 -2.18 6.17
C GLY A 163 6.36 -2.11 5.85
N ILE A 164 7.08 -1.20 6.51
CA ILE A 164 8.54 -1.13 6.43
C ILE A 164 9.10 -1.77 7.69
N ARG A 165 9.87 -2.83 7.52
CA ARG A 165 10.53 -3.52 8.62
C ARG A 165 11.74 -2.73 9.13
N LYS A 166 12.18 -2.99 10.37
CA LYS A 166 13.37 -2.36 10.98
C LYS A 166 14.66 -2.53 10.16
N ASN A 167 14.73 -3.57 9.32
CA ASN A 167 15.86 -3.81 8.40
C ASN A 167 15.71 -3.06 7.05
N GLY A 168 14.68 -2.20 6.89
CA GLY A 168 14.40 -1.44 5.69
C GLY A 168 13.68 -2.22 4.57
N ARG A 169 13.43 -3.52 4.75
CA ARG A 169 12.67 -4.31 3.77
C ARG A 169 11.18 -4.00 3.87
N VAL A 170 10.50 -4.03 2.74
CA VAL A 170 9.04 -3.92 2.68
C VAL A 170 8.40 -5.30 2.89
N VAL A 171 7.38 -5.35 3.72
CA VAL A 171 6.45 -6.46 3.86
C VAL A 171 5.08 -6.00 3.40
N PHE A 172 4.31 -6.89 2.80
CA PHE A 172 3.00 -6.55 2.28
C PHE A 172 1.96 -7.66 2.49
N VAL A 173 0.71 -7.24 2.56
CA VAL A 173 -0.45 -8.12 2.58
C VAL A 173 -0.73 -8.56 1.16
N ASN A 174 -0.56 -9.85 0.90
CA ASN A 174 -0.92 -10.50 -0.35
C ASN A 174 -2.31 -11.12 -0.17
N THR A 175 -3.33 -10.33 -0.48
CA THR A 175 -4.73 -10.71 -0.26
C THR A 175 -5.12 -11.90 -1.11
N LYS A 176 -4.69 -11.92 -2.36
CA LYS A 176 -5.02 -12.99 -3.31
C LYS A 176 -4.54 -14.37 -2.82
N TYR A 177 -3.38 -14.42 -2.17
CA TYR A 177 -2.81 -15.66 -1.62
C TYR A 177 -3.03 -15.80 -0.11
N SER A 178 -3.76 -14.89 0.52
CA SER A 178 -4.06 -14.91 1.97
C SER A 178 -2.81 -15.05 2.84
N CYS A 179 -1.76 -14.25 2.56
CA CYS A 179 -0.50 -14.33 3.30
C CYS A 179 0.20 -12.97 3.45
N LEU A 180 1.14 -12.88 4.36
CA LEU A 180 2.16 -11.83 4.37
C LEU A 180 3.31 -12.23 3.47
N SER A 181 3.82 -11.28 2.72
CA SER A 181 4.86 -11.51 1.72
C SER A 181 5.95 -10.44 1.77
N GLU A 182 7.14 -10.84 1.31
CA GLU A 182 8.27 -9.96 0.98
C GLU A 182 8.58 -10.06 -0.52
N LEU A 183 9.33 -9.09 -1.03
CA LEU A 183 9.86 -9.16 -2.38
C LEU A 183 10.87 -10.31 -2.52
N SER A 184 10.87 -10.95 -3.69
CA SER A 184 11.83 -11.98 -4.07
C SER A 184 12.53 -11.57 -5.36
N LEU A 185 13.82 -11.78 -5.45
CA LEU A 185 14.59 -11.48 -6.67
C LEU A 185 14.31 -12.46 -7.82
N THR A 186 13.82 -13.66 -7.52
CA THR A 186 13.65 -14.74 -8.47
C THR A 186 12.20 -15.20 -8.66
N HIS A 187 11.29 -14.77 -7.77
CA HIS A 187 9.88 -15.14 -7.80
C HIS A 187 8.99 -13.91 -7.67
N SER A 188 7.72 -14.04 -7.94
CA SER A 188 6.74 -12.95 -7.78
C SER A 188 6.72 -12.42 -6.35
N PHE A 189 6.83 -13.30 -5.35
CA PHE A 189 6.91 -12.95 -3.93
C PHE A 189 7.53 -14.09 -3.12
N LYS A 190 7.89 -13.79 -1.88
CA LYS A 190 8.26 -14.76 -0.84
C LYS A 190 7.20 -14.69 0.27
N ALA A 191 6.39 -15.72 0.43
CA ALA A 191 5.48 -15.81 1.56
C ALA A 191 6.28 -15.99 2.86
N ILE A 192 5.98 -15.18 3.88
CA ILE A 192 6.68 -15.22 5.18
C ILE A 192 5.77 -15.65 6.32
N TRP A 193 4.46 -15.53 6.15
CA TRP A 193 3.46 -15.97 7.12
C TRP A 193 2.10 -16.12 6.43
N LYS A 194 1.26 -17.02 6.92
CA LYS A 194 -0.15 -17.14 6.54
C LYS A 194 -0.99 -17.48 7.77
N PRO A 195 -2.29 -17.12 7.80
CA PRO A 195 -3.18 -17.54 8.88
C PRO A 195 -3.17 -19.08 9.05
N PRO A 196 -3.19 -19.59 10.30
CA PRO A 196 -3.12 -21.05 10.55
C PRO A 196 -4.26 -21.83 9.91
N PHE A 197 -5.41 -21.20 9.69
CA PHE A 197 -6.57 -21.85 9.06
C PHE A 197 -6.49 -21.89 7.52
N ILE A 198 -5.52 -21.25 6.90
CA ILE A 198 -5.28 -21.36 5.44
C ILE A 198 -4.45 -22.60 5.16
N SER A 199 -5.03 -23.58 4.49
CA SER A 199 -4.38 -24.89 4.23
C SER A 199 -3.25 -24.78 3.20
N LYS A 200 -3.45 -24.01 2.10
CA LYS A 200 -2.47 -23.85 1.01
C LYS A 200 -2.39 -22.41 0.52
N LEU A 201 -1.27 -22.05 -0.07
CA LEU A 201 -1.11 -20.80 -0.83
C LEU A 201 -1.69 -21.00 -2.23
N ALA A 202 -2.77 -20.29 -2.54
CA ALA A 202 -3.45 -20.31 -3.84
C ALA A 202 -4.04 -18.95 -4.15
N PRO A 203 -4.17 -18.53 -5.44
CA PRO A 203 -4.71 -17.22 -5.83
C PRO A 203 -6.24 -17.18 -5.74
N GLU A 204 -6.78 -17.46 -4.55
CA GLU A 204 -8.20 -17.74 -4.33
C GLU A 204 -8.88 -16.77 -3.35
N ASP A 205 -8.17 -15.78 -2.82
CA ASP A 205 -8.70 -14.78 -1.86
C ASP A 205 -9.62 -15.39 -0.79
N ARG A 206 -9.12 -16.40 -0.08
CA ARG A 206 -9.95 -17.26 0.77
C ARG A 206 -10.55 -16.55 1.99
N CYS A 207 -9.76 -15.71 2.66
CA CYS A 207 -10.16 -15.03 3.89
C CYS A 207 -10.20 -13.50 3.77
N HIS A 208 -9.84 -12.96 2.65
CA HIS A 208 -9.62 -11.53 2.39
C HIS A 208 -8.75 -10.90 3.48
N LEU A 209 -7.51 -11.43 3.57
CA LEU A 209 -6.47 -10.82 4.41
C LEU A 209 -6.16 -9.43 3.87
N ASN A 210 -6.33 -8.36 4.67
CA ASN A 210 -6.33 -7.02 4.12
C ASN A 210 -5.55 -5.97 4.92
N GLY A 211 -5.31 -6.17 6.19
CA GLY A 211 -4.65 -5.16 7.01
C GLY A 211 -3.40 -5.68 7.71
N LEU A 212 -2.46 -4.77 7.98
CA LEU A 212 -1.20 -5.05 8.66
C LEU A 212 -0.85 -3.94 9.64
N ALA A 213 -0.70 -4.27 10.91
CA ALA A 213 -0.10 -3.41 11.91
C ALA A 213 1.34 -3.84 12.18
N MET A 214 2.25 -2.88 12.06
CA MET A 214 3.64 -3.01 12.48
C MET A 214 3.77 -2.64 13.96
N LYS A 215 4.56 -3.41 14.72
CA LYS A 215 4.98 -3.07 16.06
C LYS A 215 6.48 -3.31 16.18
N ASP A 216 7.21 -2.34 16.72
CA ASP A 216 8.67 -2.37 16.87
C ASP A 216 9.41 -2.69 15.54
N GLY A 217 8.84 -2.21 14.43
CA GLY A 217 9.37 -2.41 13.08
C GLY A 217 9.22 -3.83 12.53
N GLU A 218 8.30 -4.64 13.09
CA GLU A 218 7.99 -5.99 12.59
C GLU A 218 6.47 -6.18 12.45
N PRO A 219 6.01 -7.07 11.55
CA PRO A 219 4.61 -7.46 11.44
C PRO A 219 4.11 -8.03 12.77
N LYS A 220 3.01 -7.48 13.31
CA LYS A 220 2.49 -7.97 14.58
C LYS A 220 1.02 -8.37 14.52
N TYR A 221 0.17 -7.55 13.90
CA TYR A 221 -1.25 -7.88 13.79
C TYR A 221 -1.73 -7.74 12.35
N VAL A 222 -2.61 -8.65 11.96
CA VAL A 222 -3.28 -8.60 10.65
C VAL A 222 -4.78 -8.68 10.82
N THR A 223 -5.50 -8.11 9.85
CA THR A 223 -6.96 -8.24 9.77
C THR A 223 -7.35 -9.13 8.61
N ALA A 224 -8.38 -9.95 8.80
CA ALA A 224 -9.04 -10.72 7.75
C ALA A 224 -10.56 -10.55 7.87
N VAL A 225 -11.26 -10.61 6.74
CA VAL A 225 -12.73 -10.47 6.70
C VAL A 225 -13.42 -11.69 7.30
N CYS A 226 -12.79 -12.85 7.26
CA CYS A 226 -13.28 -14.05 7.96
C CYS A 226 -12.20 -15.13 8.07
N ARG A 227 -12.52 -16.23 8.78
CA ARG A 227 -11.70 -17.45 8.89
C ARG A 227 -12.07 -18.48 7.82
N SER A 228 -12.13 -18.09 6.57
CA SER A 228 -12.45 -19.01 5.49
C SER A 228 -11.20 -19.60 4.84
N ASP A 229 -11.27 -20.87 4.48
CA ASP A 229 -10.28 -21.58 3.64
C ASP A 229 -10.90 -22.05 2.30
N SER A 230 -11.99 -21.42 1.87
CA SER A 230 -12.67 -21.65 0.59
C SER A 230 -12.40 -20.52 -0.38
N VAL A 231 -12.44 -20.80 -1.68
CA VAL A 231 -12.34 -19.79 -2.75
C VAL A 231 -13.38 -18.69 -2.51
N ASP A 232 -12.94 -17.41 -2.48
CA ASP A 232 -13.80 -16.24 -2.25
C ASP A 232 -14.73 -16.35 -1.02
N GLY A 233 -14.41 -17.23 -0.07
CA GLY A 233 -15.31 -17.62 1.02
C GLY A 233 -15.63 -16.54 2.05
N TRP A 234 -15.04 -15.37 1.90
CA TRP A 234 -15.31 -14.19 2.71
C TRP A 234 -16.56 -13.42 2.27
N ARG A 235 -17.01 -13.55 1.01
CA ARG A 235 -18.02 -12.66 0.42
C ARG A 235 -19.34 -12.66 1.18
N ASP A 236 -19.80 -13.83 1.61
CA ASP A 236 -21.06 -13.98 2.36
C ASP A 236 -20.88 -13.83 3.87
N ARG A 237 -19.65 -13.62 4.36
CA ARG A 237 -19.29 -13.57 5.78
C ARG A 237 -18.78 -12.20 6.25
N ARG A 238 -19.02 -11.16 5.44
CA ARG A 238 -18.45 -9.82 5.65
C ARG A 238 -19.11 -8.99 6.76
N HIS A 239 -20.19 -9.50 7.36
CA HIS A 239 -21.00 -8.75 8.32
C HIS A 239 -20.39 -8.72 9.72
N ASP A 240 -19.90 -9.86 10.21
CA ASP A 240 -19.47 -10.05 11.60
C ASP A 240 -18.39 -11.14 11.78
N ALA A 241 -17.89 -11.72 10.71
CA ALA A 241 -16.91 -12.79 10.79
C ALA A 241 -15.45 -12.32 10.79
N GLY A 242 -15.22 -11.01 10.76
CA GLY A 242 -13.90 -10.39 10.72
C GLY A 242 -13.10 -10.61 11.99
N VAL A 243 -11.78 -10.79 11.80
CA VAL A 243 -10.85 -11.11 12.88
C VAL A 243 -9.58 -10.27 12.82
N VAL A 244 -8.95 -10.12 13.99
CA VAL A 244 -7.56 -9.68 14.13
C VAL A 244 -6.74 -10.84 14.64
N ILE A 245 -5.61 -11.10 13.99
CA ILE A 245 -4.71 -12.20 14.32
C ILE A 245 -3.35 -11.62 14.72
N ASP A 246 -2.79 -12.12 15.81
CA ASP A 246 -1.40 -11.88 16.17
C ASP A 246 -0.49 -12.78 15.33
N VAL A 247 0.41 -12.17 14.56
CA VAL A 247 1.28 -12.87 13.60
C VAL A 247 2.29 -13.79 14.30
N GLU A 248 2.74 -13.42 15.49
CA GLU A 248 3.73 -14.15 16.24
C GLU A 248 3.15 -15.38 16.95
N SER A 249 2.05 -15.20 17.70
CA SER A 249 1.40 -16.27 18.45
C SER A 249 0.40 -17.08 17.62
N ASN A 250 -0.04 -16.55 16.48
CA ASN A 250 -1.16 -17.06 15.67
C ASN A 250 -2.52 -17.03 16.37
N GLU A 251 -2.65 -16.31 17.48
CA GLU A 251 -3.90 -16.19 18.22
C GLU A 251 -4.83 -15.14 17.58
N ILE A 252 -6.13 -15.42 17.67
CA ILE A 252 -7.16 -14.42 17.37
C ILE A 252 -7.32 -13.54 18.61
N VAL A 253 -7.00 -12.26 18.43
CA VAL A 253 -7.03 -11.26 19.53
C VAL A 253 -8.27 -10.37 19.49
N CYS A 254 -9.04 -10.42 18.41
CA CYS A 254 -10.35 -9.76 18.28
C CYS A 254 -11.17 -10.45 17.20
N GLU A 255 -12.48 -10.59 17.42
CA GLU A 255 -13.42 -11.15 16.44
C GLU A 255 -14.75 -10.39 16.44
N GLY A 256 -15.70 -10.78 15.59
CA GLY A 256 -16.98 -10.11 15.45
C GLY A 256 -16.92 -8.79 14.68
N LEU A 257 -15.91 -8.61 13.82
CA LEU A 257 -15.72 -7.40 13.05
C LEU A 257 -16.42 -7.49 11.67
N SER A 258 -16.86 -6.35 11.17
CA SER A 258 -17.41 -6.21 9.83
C SER A 258 -16.40 -5.51 8.91
N MET A 259 -15.84 -6.26 7.96
CA MET A 259 -14.86 -5.71 7.02
C MET A 259 -13.74 -4.91 7.72
N PRO A 260 -12.99 -5.49 8.68
CA PRO A 260 -11.93 -4.77 9.39
C PRO A 260 -10.81 -4.36 8.42
N HIS A 261 -10.30 -3.13 8.53
CA HIS A 261 -9.23 -2.58 7.68
C HIS A 261 -8.19 -1.82 8.50
N SER A 262 -7.00 -1.70 7.94
CA SER A 262 -5.93 -0.77 8.33
C SER A 262 -5.62 -0.75 9.82
N PRO A 263 -5.27 -1.87 10.45
CA PRO A 263 -4.87 -1.89 11.85
C PRO A 263 -3.56 -1.10 12.04
N ARG A 264 -3.46 -0.35 13.15
CA ARG A 264 -2.27 0.46 13.50
C ARG A 264 -1.98 0.34 14.99
N TRP A 265 -0.74 -0.01 15.32
CA TRP A 265 -0.26 0.03 16.68
C TRP A 265 0.23 1.44 17.03
N ALA A 266 -0.41 2.08 17.98
CA ALA A 266 -0.02 3.41 18.44
C ALA A 266 -0.38 3.59 19.91
N ASP A 267 0.52 4.19 20.68
CA ASP A 267 0.34 4.52 22.10
C ASP A 267 -0.25 3.36 22.94
N GLY A 268 0.35 2.16 22.79
CA GLY A 268 -0.05 0.97 23.55
C GLY A 268 -1.38 0.35 23.12
N LYS A 269 -2.04 0.85 22.08
CA LYS A 269 -3.32 0.37 21.57
C LYS A 269 -3.23 -0.10 20.14
N LEU A 270 -4.02 -1.10 19.79
CA LEU A 270 -4.25 -1.51 18.41
C LEU A 270 -5.52 -0.86 17.88
N TRP A 271 -5.34 0.21 17.13
CA TRP A 271 -6.41 0.91 16.42
C TRP A 271 -6.75 0.21 15.11
N LEU A 272 -8.01 0.24 14.70
CA LEU A 272 -8.44 -0.28 13.39
C LEU A 272 -9.73 0.38 12.92
N LEU A 273 -10.04 0.18 11.66
CA LEU A 273 -11.28 0.59 11.03
C LEU A 273 -12.22 -0.62 10.94
N ASN A 274 -13.35 -0.59 11.66
CA ASN A 274 -14.44 -1.54 11.45
C ASN A 274 -15.34 -1.00 10.33
N ALA A 275 -14.85 -1.18 9.07
CA ALA A 275 -15.34 -0.44 7.91
C ALA A 275 -16.81 -0.72 7.58
N GLY A 276 -17.27 -1.96 7.80
CA GLY A 276 -18.67 -2.34 7.56
C GLY A 276 -19.67 -1.73 8.55
N THR A 277 -19.17 -1.09 9.60
CA THR A 277 -20.00 -0.34 10.58
C THR A 277 -19.71 1.16 10.56
N GLY A 278 -18.65 1.60 9.89
CA GLY A 278 -18.24 3.00 9.81
C GLY A 278 -17.52 3.52 11.05
N TYR A 279 -16.96 2.64 11.90
CA TYR A 279 -16.29 3.07 13.12
C TYR A 279 -14.77 2.92 13.09
N LEU A 280 -14.08 3.98 13.50
CA LEU A 280 -12.73 3.93 14.05
C LEU A 280 -12.80 3.53 15.51
N GLY A 281 -11.93 2.63 15.95
CA GLY A 281 -11.82 2.19 17.34
C GLY A 281 -10.55 1.40 17.58
N TRP A 282 -10.48 0.74 18.74
CA TRP A 282 -9.32 -0.03 19.16
C TRP A 282 -9.72 -1.40 19.72
N VAL A 283 -8.75 -2.30 19.85
CA VAL A 283 -8.95 -3.68 20.36
C VAL A 283 -8.72 -3.73 21.85
N ASP A 284 -9.75 -4.14 22.61
CA ASP A 284 -9.62 -4.58 24.00
C ASP A 284 -9.13 -6.03 23.99
N PHE A 285 -7.85 -6.23 24.34
CA PHE A 285 -7.22 -7.55 24.31
C PHE A 285 -7.74 -8.49 25.41
N GLU A 286 -8.21 -7.95 26.56
CA GLU A 286 -8.75 -8.76 27.63
C GLU A 286 -10.12 -9.34 27.25
N LYS A 287 -10.95 -8.52 26.63
CA LYS A 287 -12.28 -8.93 26.15
C LYS A 287 -12.25 -9.55 24.75
N LYS A 288 -11.11 -9.49 24.06
CA LYS A 288 -10.97 -9.86 22.63
C LYS A 288 -12.02 -9.19 21.74
N ALA A 289 -12.32 -7.94 22.00
CA ALA A 289 -13.43 -7.20 21.40
C ALA A 289 -12.99 -5.84 20.85
N PHE A 290 -13.71 -5.38 19.83
CA PHE A 290 -13.56 -4.03 19.30
C PHE A 290 -14.30 -3.02 20.18
N VAL A 291 -13.63 -1.92 20.48
CA VAL A 291 -14.19 -0.79 21.23
C VAL A 291 -14.36 0.38 20.26
N PRO A 292 -15.58 0.63 19.75
CA PRO A 292 -15.83 1.74 18.86
C PRO A 292 -15.59 3.08 19.56
N GLN A 293 -14.96 4.01 18.87
CA GLN A 293 -14.67 5.34 19.41
C GLN A 293 -15.37 6.44 18.61
N MET A 294 -15.28 6.40 17.29
CA MET A 294 -15.77 7.46 16.45
C MET A 294 -16.44 6.89 15.19
N PHE A 295 -17.65 7.39 14.88
CA PHE A 295 -18.30 7.14 13.61
C PHE A 295 -17.77 8.10 12.54
N CYS A 296 -17.42 7.56 11.39
CA CYS A 296 -17.00 8.31 10.20
C CYS A 296 -17.94 7.95 9.03
N PRO A 297 -18.59 8.94 8.39
CA PRO A 297 -19.66 8.68 7.43
C PRO A 297 -19.14 8.21 6.07
N GLY A 298 -18.90 6.91 5.93
CA GLY A 298 -18.42 6.26 4.73
C GLY A 298 -17.81 4.88 4.98
N PHE A 299 -17.49 4.16 3.93
CA PHE A 299 -16.72 2.92 4.05
C PHE A 299 -15.25 3.27 4.30
N LEU A 300 -14.73 2.80 5.43
CA LEU A 300 -13.42 3.23 5.91
C LEU A 300 -12.30 2.41 5.30
N ARG A 301 -11.32 3.08 4.69
CA ARG A 301 -10.08 2.49 4.17
C ARG A 301 -8.92 3.46 4.30
N GLY A 302 -7.77 2.94 4.70
CA GLY A 302 -6.58 3.75 4.96
C GLY A 302 -6.67 4.45 6.31
N LEU A 303 -5.74 4.08 7.19
CA LEU A 303 -5.54 4.68 8.50
C LEU A 303 -4.06 4.98 8.67
N SER A 304 -3.72 6.21 9.01
CA SER A 304 -2.37 6.58 9.42
C SER A 304 -2.43 7.37 10.71
N ILE A 305 -1.56 7.06 11.66
CA ILE A 305 -1.53 7.68 12.99
C ILE A 305 -0.21 8.41 13.19
N LEU A 306 -0.27 9.62 13.72
CA LEU A 306 0.87 10.45 14.08
C LEU A 306 0.61 11.09 15.45
N GLY A 307 1.29 10.59 16.49
CA GLY A 307 0.98 10.97 17.86
C GLY A 307 -0.47 10.66 18.23
N ASN A 308 -1.21 11.66 18.67
CA ASN A 308 -2.62 11.55 19.04
C ASN A 308 -3.60 11.89 17.90
N VAL A 309 -3.12 11.96 16.67
CA VAL A 309 -3.94 12.31 15.50
C VAL A 309 -3.96 11.16 14.50
N ALA A 310 -5.14 10.89 13.94
CA ALA A 310 -5.31 9.91 12.87
C ALA A 310 -5.84 10.57 11.59
N ALA A 311 -5.35 10.12 10.45
CA ALA A 311 -5.95 10.34 9.13
C ALA A 311 -6.77 9.10 8.76
N VAL A 312 -8.06 9.28 8.52
CA VAL A 312 -9.02 8.22 8.21
C VAL A 312 -9.59 8.45 6.82
N GLY A 313 -9.44 7.47 5.94
CA GLY A 313 -10.00 7.51 4.60
C GLY A 313 -11.44 7.01 4.56
N LEU A 314 -12.27 7.71 3.80
CA LEU A 314 -13.68 7.43 3.59
C LEU A 314 -13.96 7.22 2.11
N SER A 315 -14.86 6.28 1.82
CA SER A 315 -15.32 5.97 0.47
C SER A 315 -16.83 5.95 0.40
N LYS A 316 -17.36 6.32 -0.79
CA LYS A 316 -18.79 6.16 -1.12
C LYS A 316 -19.09 4.69 -1.46
N PRO A 317 -20.35 4.25 -1.42
CA PRO A 317 -20.70 2.92 -1.89
C PRO A 317 -20.48 2.80 -3.41
N ARG A 318 -20.07 1.61 -3.86
CA ARG A 318 -19.92 1.28 -5.31
C ARG A 318 -21.23 1.29 -6.06
N ASN A 319 -22.31 0.97 -5.36
CA ASN A 319 -23.68 1.03 -5.82
C ASN A 319 -24.43 2.08 -4.98
N LYS A 320 -25.77 2.08 -5.02
CA LYS A 320 -26.56 3.03 -4.25
C LYS A 320 -26.46 2.86 -2.73
N ARG A 321 -26.03 1.68 -2.25
CA ARG A 321 -25.92 1.31 -0.82
C ARG A 321 -24.72 0.41 -0.58
N PHE A 322 -24.33 0.28 0.68
CA PHE A 322 -23.28 -0.66 1.13
C PHE A 322 -23.83 -2.09 1.35
N GLU A 323 -24.79 -2.49 0.61
CA GLU A 323 -25.52 -3.75 0.53
C GLU A 323 -25.29 -4.73 1.70
N GLY A 324 -26.18 -4.67 2.71
CA GLY A 324 -26.20 -5.58 3.85
C GLY A 324 -25.15 -5.30 4.94
N LEU A 325 -24.38 -4.20 4.84
CA LEU A 325 -23.53 -3.77 5.95
C LEU A 325 -24.28 -2.87 6.91
N ALA A 326 -24.00 -2.98 8.19
CA ALA A 326 -24.59 -2.13 9.24
C ALA A 326 -24.33 -0.64 9.03
N LEU A 327 -23.34 -0.28 8.21
CA LEU A 327 -23.02 1.09 7.83
C LEU A 327 -24.22 1.84 7.25
N ASP A 328 -25.05 1.20 6.43
CA ASP A 328 -26.26 1.85 5.85
C ASP A 328 -27.25 2.27 6.93
N GLU A 329 -27.42 1.43 7.98
CA GLU A 329 -28.29 1.77 9.12
C GLU A 329 -27.68 2.88 9.96
N GLU A 330 -26.37 2.84 10.21
CA GLU A 330 -25.67 3.85 10.99
C GLU A 330 -25.66 5.23 10.30
N LEU A 331 -25.57 5.29 8.98
CA LEU A 331 -25.74 6.51 8.20
C LEU A 331 -27.17 7.04 8.33
N SER A 332 -28.17 6.16 8.15
CA SER A 332 -29.59 6.53 8.26
C SER A 332 -29.97 7.05 9.65
N LYS A 333 -29.49 6.42 10.71
CA LYS A 333 -29.72 6.86 12.11
C LYS A 333 -29.18 8.27 12.39
N ARG A 334 -28.17 8.73 11.65
CA ARG A 334 -27.50 10.02 11.83
C ARG A 334 -27.87 11.05 10.80
N ASP A 335 -28.80 10.73 9.88
CA ASP A 335 -29.11 11.57 8.71
C ASP A 335 -27.84 12.03 7.98
N ALA A 336 -26.91 11.08 7.77
CA ALA A 336 -25.59 11.34 7.21
C ALA A 336 -25.41 10.69 5.84
N ASP A 337 -24.88 11.47 4.88
CA ASP A 337 -24.51 10.95 3.57
C ASP A 337 -23.04 10.49 3.56
N PRO A 338 -22.75 9.34 2.93
CA PRO A 338 -21.36 8.89 2.75
C PRO A 338 -20.64 9.76 1.73
N TRP A 339 -19.37 10.07 1.99
CA TRP A 339 -18.54 10.86 1.09
C TRP A 339 -17.15 10.25 0.91
N CYS A 340 -16.46 10.66 -0.16
CA CYS A 340 -15.10 10.23 -0.46
C CYS A 340 -14.11 11.29 0.01
N GLY A 341 -13.12 10.88 0.81
CA GLY A 341 -12.10 11.80 1.30
C GLY A 341 -11.36 11.34 2.54
N VAL A 342 -10.84 12.28 3.28
CA VAL A 342 -10.05 12.06 4.49
C VAL A 342 -10.56 12.92 5.63
N GLN A 343 -10.73 12.34 6.81
CA GLN A 343 -10.86 13.05 8.08
C GLN A 343 -9.56 12.97 8.85
N ILE A 344 -9.12 14.11 9.36
CA ILE A 344 -8.07 14.20 10.37
C ILE A 344 -8.75 14.32 11.70
N VAL A 345 -8.54 13.34 12.58
CA VAL A 345 -9.29 13.21 13.84
C VAL A 345 -8.35 13.16 15.03
N SER A 346 -8.79 13.68 16.17
CA SER A 346 -8.12 13.53 17.45
C SER A 346 -8.46 12.17 18.06
N LEU A 347 -7.46 11.35 18.35
CA LEU A 347 -7.66 10.07 19.05
C LEU A 347 -8.00 10.24 20.53
N THR A 348 -7.78 11.44 21.09
CA THR A 348 -8.08 11.75 22.50
C THR A 348 -9.52 12.21 22.68
N THR A 349 -10.01 13.12 21.81
CA THR A 349 -11.34 13.75 21.94
C THR A 349 -12.36 13.18 20.97
N CYS A 350 -11.93 12.42 19.97
CA CYS A 350 -12.74 11.92 18.86
C CYS A 350 -13.36 13.04 17.98
N ASP A 351 -12.78 14.24 18.00
CA ASP A 351 -13.22 15.35 17.17
C ASP A 351 -12.58 15.30 15.78
N VAL A 352 -13.32 15.73 14.76
CA VAL A 352 -12.79 16.02 13.42
C VAL A 352 -12.06 17.36 13.46
N LEU A 353 -10.74 17.31 13.33
CA LEU A 353 -9.89 18.51 13.32
C LEU A 353 -9.87 19.18 11.95
N GLN A 354 -9.74 18.39 10.89
CA GLN A 354 -9.67 18.82 9.50
C GLN A 354 -10.26 17.75 8.56
N TRP A 355 -10.55 18.14 7.32
CA TRP A 355 -11.00 17.21 6.30
C TRP A 355 -10.54 17.60 4.89
N ILE A 356 -10.44 16.60 4.02
CA ILE A 356 -10.27 16.72 2.56
C ILE A 356 -11.37 15.92 1.91
N ARG A 357 -12.10 16.50 0.97
CA ARG A 357 -13.16 15.84 0.20
C ARG A 357 -12.79 15.76 -1.27
N PHE A 358 -13.08 14.64 -1.86
CA PHE A 358 -12.96 14.38 -3.28
C PHE A 358 -14.35 14.17 -3.89
N GLU A 359 -14.58 14.77 -5.06
CA GLU A 359 -15.84 14.71 -5.78
C GLU A 359 -15.59 14.47 -7.27
N GLY A 360 -16.67 14.22 -8.05
CA GLY A 360 -16.59 13.83 -9.44
C GLY A 360 -16.50 12.31 -9.62
N ASP A 361 -15.57 11.86 -10.46
CA ASP A 361 -15.47 10.44 -10.83
C ASP A 361 -14.78 9.57 -9.77
N ILE A 362 -14.27 10.15 -8.69
CA ILE A 362 -13.65 9.45 -7.58
C ILE A 362 -14.66 9.18 -6.47
N THR A 363 -14.85 7.90 -6.15
CA THR A 363 -15.75 7.46 -5.09
C THR A 363 -15.04 6.67 -3.99
N GLU A 364 -13.83 6.17 -4.27
CA GLU A 364 -13.10 5.31 -3.36
C GLU A 364 -11.64 5.75 -3.18
N LEU A 365 -11.23 5.96 -1.95
CA LEU A 365 -9.83 5.96 -1.53
C LEU A 365 -9.42 4.53 -1.13
N PHE A 366 -8.12 4.29 -1.06
CA PHE A 366 -7.63 2.97 -0.69
C PHE A 366 -6.74 3.01 0.55
N ASP A 367 -5.66 3.78 0.54
CA ASP A 367 -4.74 3.84 1.66
C ASP A 367 -4.20 5.25 1.90
N ILE A 368 -3.67 5.49 3.09
CA ILE A 368 -3.18 6.78 3.56
C ILE A 368 -1.88 6.59 4.34
N SER A 369 -0.90 7.45 4.07
CA SER A 369 0.31 7.56 4.87
C SER A 369 0.59 9.01 5.23
N PHE A 370 0.78 9.32 6.51
CA PHE A 370 1.43 10.55 6.92
C PHE A 370 2.89 10.53 6.49
N LEU A 371 3.40 11.69 6.09
CA LEU A 371 4.80 11.93 5.79
C LEU A 371 5.33 13.02 6.74
N PRO A 372 5.78 12.64 7.95
CA PRO A 372 6.30 13.59 8.93
C PRO A 372 7.58 14.28 8.43
N GLY A 373 7.75 15.56 8.75
CA GLY A 373 8.90 16.37 8.33
C GLY A 373 8.87 16.76 6.84
N VAL A 374 7.77 16.49 6.14
CA VAL A 374 7.56 16.83 4.73
C VAL A 374 6.49 17.89 4.63
N ARG A 375 6.80 19.00 3.96
CA ARG A 375 5.87 20.13 3.81
C ARG A 375 5.07 20.06 2.53
N ASN A 376 5.75 19.91 1.39
CA ASN A 376 5.12 19.93 0.06
C ASN A 376 5.78 18.91 -0.85
N PRO A 377 5.33 17.63 -0.83
CA PRO A 377 5.91 16.58 -1.62
C PRO A 377 5.41 16.56 -3.06
N MET A 378 6.28 16.13 -3.98
CA MET A 378 5.92 15.67 -5.32
C MET A 378 6.41 14.26 -5.58
N MET A 379 5.83 13.59 -6.57
CA MET A 379 6.19 12.25 -7.00
C MET A 379 6.37 12.22 -8.53
N VAL A 380 7.40 11.55 -9.01
CA VAL A 380 7.66 11.41 -10.45
C VAL A 380 7.04 10.12 -10.95
N GLY A 381 6.31 10.19 -12.07
CA GLY A 381 5.77 9.03 -12.77
C GLY A 381 6.57 8.69 -14.02
N LEU A 382 6.44 7.47 -14.54
CA LEU A 382 7.15 7.04 -15.75
C LEU A 382 6.63 7.73 -17.02
N ARG A 383 5.43 8.30 -17.00
CA ARG A 383 4.81 8.96 -18.16
C ARG A 383 5.12 10.46 -18.24
N THR A 384 5.95 10.98 -17.36
CA THR A 384 6.28 12.40 -17.28
C THR A 384 7.72 12.65 -17.72
N PRO A 385 8.02 13.79 -18.37
CA PRO A 385 9.37 14.09 -18.91
C PRO A 385 10.44 14.13 -17.81
N GLU A 386 10.09 14.51 -16.60
CA GLU A 386 11.01 14.66 -15.46
C GLU A 386 11.84 13.39 -15.19
N ILE A 387 11.30 12.21 -15.48
CA ILE A 387 12.02 10.94 -15.26
C ILE A 387 13.31 10.85 -16.09
N ARG A 388 13.40 11.57 -17.20
CA ARG A 388 14.57 11.57 -18.08
C ARG A 388 15.72 12.41 -17.52
N GLU A 389 15.41 13.39 -16.69
CA GLU A 389 16.36 14.40 -16.23
C GLU A 389 16.75 14.22 -14.75
N LEU A 390 15.87 13.61 -13.94
CA LEU A 390 16.10 13.42 -12.50
C LEU A 390 16.93 12.16 -12.24
N ILE A 391 18.17 12.17 -12.72
CA ILE A 391 19.14 11.09 -12.55
C ILE A 391 20.02 11.41 -11.35
N THR A 392 20.16 10.46 -10.43
CA THR A 392 21.11 10.48 -9.34
C THR A 392 22.00 9.25 -9.42
N PHE A 393 23.25 9.36 -9.04
CA PHE A 393 24.18 8.24 -9.00
C PHE A 393 24.91 8.20 -7.67
N GLU A 394 25.34 7.02 -7.30
CA GLU A 394 26.24 6.73 -6.19
C GLU A 394 27.61 6.42 -6.80
N SER A 395 28.67 7.07 -6.32
CA SER A 395 30.02 6.86 -6.84
C SER A 395 30.84 6.09 -5.81
N ALA A 396 31.36 4.93 -6.20
CA ALA A 396 32.41 4.22 -5.49
C ALA A 396 33.83 4.67 -5.94
N ILE A 397 33.91 5.58 -6.93
CA ILE A 397 35.17 6.13 -7.41
C ILE A 397 35.60 7.20 -6.42
N ALA A 398 36.79 7.03 -5.81
CA ALA A 398 37.35 8.07 -4.97
C ALA A 398 37.57 9.33 -5.81
N GLU A 399 36.99 10.45 -5.39
CA GLU A 399 37.32 11.74 -5.99
C GLU A 399 38.79 12.01 -5.70
N GLY A 400 39.62 11.90 -6.76
CA GLY A 400 41.02 12.25 -6.66
C GLY A 400 41.13 13.71 -6.26
N THR A 401 41.98 13.97 -5.21
CA THR A 401 42.35 15.35 -4.87
C THR A 401 42.89 16.00 -6.14
N PRO A 402 42.35 17.16 -6.58
CA PRO A 402 42.97 17.87 -7.71
C PRO A 402 44.41 18.17 -7.40
N ALA A 403 45.33 17.84 -8.33
CA ALA A 403 46.73 18.07 -8.19
C ALA A 403 47.07 19.57 -8.21
#